data_bf216b55ae59f1cf2fe669fe9c28705e
#
_entry.id   bf216b55ae59f1cf2fe669fe9c28705e
#
_cell.length_a   1.000
_cell.length_b   1.000
_cell.length_c   1.000
_cell.angle_alpha   90.00
_cell.angle_beta   90.00
_cell.angle_gamma   90.00
#
_symmetry.space_group_name_H-M   'P 1'
#
loop_
_entity.id
_entity.type
_entity.pdbx_description
1 polymer ?
#
loop_
_entity_poly.entity_id
_entity_poly.type
_entity_poly.pdbx_seq_one_letter_code
_entity_poly.pdbx_strand_id
1 'polypeptide(L)'
;MFYLMVLLLVACAPQQATQQEAQAATISKMRFHCDSDTTVINQLLAKGLESGLTDANALVEFYARQLLGTPYVAHTLEGDEELLTINIHELDCLTFIETLYALTRATMAHRNSWRDFAANIENIRYRGGEMGDYSSRLHYISEWIIDNHLRGNLVEVTPDLPHVDYMVKNIDYMTHHTDSYRQLKNDTAMVEKIRRYELRNHRFPYLKRSWLNDKEVKAALRSGDFITLVTKIEGLDVSHNGIIIVDDKGDPYLLDASMSGGKVMLESKPLFKFLERSKTNIGVRVFRIMP
;
A
#
# COMPACT_ATOMS: atom_id res chain seq x y z
N MET A 1 -42.34 52.38 -6.02
CA MET A 1 -41.59 51.27 -6.69
C MET A 1 -40.60 50.69 -5.66
N PHE A 2 -41.09 49.71 -4.90
CA PHE A 2 -40.25 49.04 -3.84
C PHE A 2 -39.69 47.75 -4.39
N TYR A 3 -38.37 47.65 -4.43
CA TYR A 3 -37.67 46.39 -4.73
C TYR A 3 -37.55 45.55 -3.47
N LEU A 4 -38.17 44.38 -3.48
CA LEU A 4 -38.07 43.37 -2.44
C LEU A 4 -36.82 42.56 -2.71
N MET A 5 -35.80 42.69 -1.86
CA MET A 5 -34.57 41.90 -1.90
C MET A 5 -34.81 40.60 -1.13
N VAL A 6 -34.96 39.50 -1.85
CA VAL A 6 -35.07 38.16 -1.24
C VAL A 6 -33.68 37.66 -0.94
N LEU A 7 -33.32 37.55 0.34
CA LEU A 7 -32.12 36.87 0.83
C LEU A 7 -32.35 35.36 0.76
N LEU A 8 -31.63 34.69 -0.14
CA LEU A 8 -31.48 33.23 -0.15
C LEU A 8 -30.48 32.82 0.96
N LEU A 9 -31.01 32.37 2.08
CA LEU A 9 -30.25 31.63 3.08
C LEU A 9 -30.02 30.20 2.56
N VAL A 10 -28.83 29.92 2.04
CA VAL A 10 -28.40 28.57 1.70
C VAL A 10 -28.06 27.85 3.01
N ALA A 11 -28.92 26.91 3.39
CA ALA A 11 -28.70 26.04 4.56
C ALA A 11 -27.54 25.08 4.30
N CYS A 12 -26.41 25.29 4.97
CA CYS A 12 -25.18 24.44 4.94
C CYS A 12 -25.21 23.32 5.98
N ALA A 13 -26.38 22.90 6.48
CA ALA A 13 -26.49 21.97 7.61
C ALA A 13 -26.52 20.46 7.28
N PRO A 14 -26.97 19.95 6.11
CA PRO A 14 -27.06 18.49 5.91
C PRO A 14 -25.72 17.79 5.60
N GLN A 15 -24.73 18.47 5.04
CA GLN A 15 -23.47 17.82 4.63
C GLN A 15 -22.53 17.50 5.81
N GLN A 16 -22.53 18.29 6.86
CA GLN A 16 -21.70 18.04 8.04
C GLN A 16 -22.22 16.89 8.91
N ALA A 17 -23.55 16.74 9.02
CA ALA A 17 -24.15 15.64 9.77
C ALA A 17 -23.89 14.28 9.10
N THR A 18 -23.98 14.17 7.77
CA THR A 18 -23.72 12.94 7.02
C THR A 18 -22.25 12.51 7.04
N GLN A 19 -21.31 13.46 7.05
CA GLN A 19 -19.88 13.14 7.20
C GLN A 19 -19.55 12.64 8.62
N GLN A 20 -20.17 13.21 9.62
CA GLN A 20 -19.97 12.83 11.02
C GLN A 20 -20.58 11.45 11.34
N GLU A 21 -21.74 11.13 10.76
CA GLU A 21 -22.38 9.80 10.85
C GLU A 21 -21.58 8.73 10.09
N ALA A 22 -21.07 9.03 8.91
CA ALA A 22 -20.20 8.14 8.14
C ALA A 22 -18.88 7.85 8.90
N GLN A 23 -18.27 8.89 9.49
CA GLN A 23 -17.04 8.77 10.27
C GLN A 23 -17.27 7.99 11.57
N ALA A 24 -18.42 8.13 12.24
CA ALA A 24 -18.79 7.33 13.40
C ALA A 24 -19.08 5.87 13.02
N ALA A 25 -19.69 5.61 11.85
CA ALA A 25 -19.94 4.27 11.35
C ALA A 25 -18.65 3.53 10.99
N THR A 26 -17.64 4.21 10.45
CA THR A 26 -16.31 3.65 10.17
C THR A 26 -15.59 3.26 11.45
N ILE A 27 -15.62 4.10 12.49
CA ILE A 27 -14.98 3.79 13.78
C ILE A 27 -15.59 2.53 14.42
N SER A 28 -16.87 2.26 14.29
CA SER A 28 -17.53 1.07 14.82
C SER A 28 -17.11 -0.23 14.13
N LYS A 29 -16.47 -0.16 12.98
CA LYS A 29 -15.96 -1.30 12.20
C LYS A 29 -14.42 -1.42 12.24
N MET A 30 -13.77 -0.79 13.21
CA MET A 30 -12.33 -0.91 13.40
C MET A 30 -11.97 -2.04 14.36
N ARG A 31 -10.83 -2.66 14.09
CA ARG A 31 -10.17 -3.61 14.97
C ARG A 31 -8.74 -3.17 15.20
N PHE A 32 -8.36 -2.95 16.45
CA PHE A 32 -6.97 -2.72 16.84
C PHE A 32 -6.32 -4.04 17.25
N HIS A 33 -5.04 -4.19 16.96
CA HIS A 33 -4.26 -5.34 17.40
C HIS A 33 -4.10 -5.31 18.93
N CYS A 34 -3.78 -4.12 19.46
CA CYS A 34 -3.69 -3.91 20.91
C CYS A 34 -3.96 -2.44 21.28
N ASP A 35 -4.16 -2.19 22.60
CA ASP A 35 -4.51 -0.87 23.12
C ASP A 35 -3.43 0.21 22.82
N SER A 36 -2.17 -0.20 22.64
CA SER A 36 -1.08 0.74 22.37
C SER A 36 -0.99 1.21 20.91
N ASP A 37 -1.69 0.58 19.95
CA ASP A 37 -1.63 0.95 18.54
C ASP A 37 -1.83 2.46 18.33
N THR A 38 -2.88 3.03 18.93
CA THR A 38 -3.22 4.44 18.78
C THR A 38 -2.14 5.36 19.33
N THR A 39 -1.53 4.97 20.45
CA THR A 39 -0.44 5.73 21.09
C THR A 39 0.82 5.70 20.25
N VAL A 40 1.21 4.53 19.76
CA VAL A 40 2.40 4.35 18.91
C VAL A 40 2.26 5.11 17.60
N ILE A 41 1.09 5.04 16.96
CA ILE A 41 0.81 5.76 15.71
C ILE A 41 0.92 7.27 15.93
N ASN A 42 0.30 7.82 17.01
CA ASN A 42 0.41 9.25 17.32
C ASN A 42 1.87 9.68 17.57
N GLN A 43 2.67 8.85 18.26
CA GLN A 43 4.10 9.12 18.48
C GLN A 43 4.90 9.11 17.17
N LEU A 44 4.62 8.17 16.25
CA LEU A 44 5.27 8.14 14.93
C LEU A 44 4.92 9.39 14.12
N LEU A 45 3.65 9.78 14.09
CA LEU A 45 3.20 10.99 13.40
C LEU A 45 3.84 12.25 13.97
N ALA A 46 3.94 12.36 15.30
CA ALA A 46 4.64 13.47 15.96
C ALA A 46 6.11 13.55 15.53
N LYS A 47 6.84 12.43 15.56
CA LYS A 47 8.22 12.34 15.06
C LYS A 47 8.35 12.75 13.59
N GLY A 48 7.40 12.34 12.73
CA GLY A 48 7.37 12.73 11.32
C GLY A 48 7.25 14.25 11.15
N LEU A 49 6.35 14.90 11.90
CA LEU A 49 6.19 16.35 11.88
C LEU A 49 7.43 17.07 12.43
N GLU A 50 8.02 16.56 13.52
CA GLU A 50 9.23 17.10 14.14
C GLU A 50 10.47 16.97 13.23
N SER A 51 10.47 15.99 12.32
CA SER A 51 11.58 15.79 11.37
C SER A 51 11.76 16.95 10.39
N GLY A 52 10.72 17.74 10.15
CA GLY A 52 10.72 18.82 9.17
C GLY A 52 10.80 18.35 7.70
N LEU A 53 10.72 17.04 7.44
CA LEU A 53 10.74 16.49 6.11
C LEU A 53 9.42 16.81 5.38
N THR A 54 9.52 17.24 4.11
CA THR A 54 8.38 17.58 3.26
C THR A 54 8.30 16.74 1.99
N ASP A 55 9.40 16.09 1.60
CA ASP A 55 9.43 15.17 0.46
C ASP A 55 8.82 13.82 0.84
N ALA A 56 7.91 13.32 0.01
CA ALA A 56 7.20 12.08 0.27
C ALA A 56 8.14 10.88 0.39
N ASN A 57 9.13 10.76 -0.50
CA ASN A 57 10.09 9.66 -0.47
C ASN A 57 10.97 9.69 0.78
N ALA A 58 11.40 10.90 1.20
CA ALA A 58 12.17 11.07 2.42
C ALA A 58 11.35 10.68 3.67
N LEU A 59 10.05 10.99 3.71
CA LEU A 59 9.15 10.56 4.77
C LEU A 59 8.92 9.05 4.77
N VAL A 60 8.75 8.43 3.59
CA VAL A 60 8.63 6.97 3.47
C VAL A 60 9.88 6.28 4.03
N GLU A 61 11.08 6.72 3.64
CA GLU A 61 12.34 6.19 4.19
C GLU A 61 12.43 6.42 5.70
N PHE A 62 12.10 7.62 6.18
CA PHE A 62 12.10 7.95 7.59
C PHE A 62 11.24 6.98 8.41
N TYR A 63 9.99 6.77 7.99
CA TYR A 63 9.08 5.87 8.67
C TYR A 63 9.49 4.40 8.57
N ALA A 64 10.00 3.97 7.44
CA ALA A 64 10.51 2.61 7.28
C ALA A 64 11.65 2.32 8.28
N ARG A 65 12.53 3.30 8.51
CA ARG A 65 13.60 3.19 9.51
C ARG A 65 13.08 3.17 10.95
N GLN A 66 11.96 3.88 11.25
CA GLN A 66 11.31 3.80 12.57
C GLN A 66 10.68 2.43 12.82
N LEU A 67 10.29 1.70 11.77
CA LEU A 67 9.64 0.37 11.85
C LEU A 67 10.64 -0.79 11.80
N LEU A 68 11.96 -0.55 11.68
CA LEU A 68 12.97 -1.62 11.68
C LEU A 68 12.84 -2.47 12.95
N GLY A 69 12.83 -3.80 12.75
CA GLY A 69 12.69 -4.77 13.85
C GLY A 69 11.24 -5.16 14.16
N THR A 70 10.23 -4.48 13.61
CA THR A 70 8.82 -4.89 13.76
C THR A 70 8.64 -6.33 13.26
N PRO A 71 8.03 -7.25 14.05
CA PRO A 71 7.83 -8.64 13.67
C PRO A 71 7.08 -8.79 12.34
N TYR A 72 7.49 -9.76 11.52
CA TYR A 72 6.72 -10.23 10.37
C TYR A 72 5.64 -11.20 10.81
N VAL A 73 4.38 -10.87 10.55
CA VAL A 73 3.25 -11.78 10.78
C VAL A 73 2.29 -11.69 9.60
N ALA A 74 2.06 -12.82 8.93
CA ALA A 74 1.11 -12.90 7.84
C ALA A 74 -0.34 -13.02 8.37
N HIS A 75 -1.31 -12.66 7.50
CA HIS A 75 -2.74 -12.83 7.77
C HIS A 75 -3.30 -12.03 8.95
N THR A 76 -2.65 -10.96 9.37
CA THR A 76 -3.13 -10.10 10.48
C THR A 76 -4.47 -9.40 10.18
N LEU A 77 -4.84 -9.29 8.91
CA LEU A 77 -6.10 -8.70 8.48
C LEU A 77 -7.28 -9.67 8.50
N GLU A 78 -7.01 -10.99 8.64
CA GLU A 78 -8.04 -11.99 8.50
C GLU A 78 -8.96 -12.07 9.75
N GLY A 79 -10.25 -12.30 9.51
CA GLY A 79 -11.29 -12.39 10.54
C GLY A 79 -12.57 -13.02 10.00
N ASP A 80 -13.60 -13.15 10.86
CA ASP A 80 -14.92 -13.64 10.46
C ASP A 80 -15.69 -12.57 9.65
N GLU A 81 -15.45 -11.30 9.99
CA GLU A 81 -16.00 -10.14 9.31
C GLU A 81 -14.86 -9.27 8.77
N GLU A 82 -15.14 -8.52 7.70
CA GLU A 82 -14.22 -7.50 7.21
C GLU A 82 -14.26 -6.30 8.16
N LEU A 83 -13.12 -6.04 8.79
CA LEU A 83 -12.93 -4.91 9.70
C LEU A 83 -11.69 -4.13 9.28
N LEU A 84 -11.74 -2.80 9.43
CA LEU A 84 -10.56 -1.97 9.26
C LEU A 84 -9.54 -2.28 10.37
N THR A 85 -8.69 -3.26 10.09
CA THR A 85 -7.67 -3.69 11.05
C THR A 85 -6.49 -2.73 11.04
N ILE A 86 -6.19 -2.21 12.22
CA ILE A 86 -5.04 -1.37 12.55
C ILE A 86 -4.07 -2.21 13.39
N ASN A 87 -2.86 -2.41 12.88
CA ASN A 87 -1.80 -3.12 13.56
C ASN A 87 -0.46 -2.47 13.17
N ILE A 88 0.24 -1.90 14.15
CA ILE A 88 1.55 -1.27 13.96
C ILE A 88 2.68 -2.13 14.55
N HIS A 89 2.33 -3.21 15.23
CA HIS A 89 3.27 -4.07 15.97
C HIS A 89 3.65 -5.34 15.20
N GLU A 90 2.85 -5.72 14.20
CA GLU A 90 3.08 -6.89 13.37
C GLU A 90 2.70 -6.57 11.93
N LEU A 91 3.61 -6.76 11.00
CA LEU A 91 3.42 -6.38 9.60
C LEU A 91 3.80 -7.52 8.66
N ASP A 92 3.04 -7.67 7.58
CA ASP A 92 3.50 -8.38 6.38
C ASP A 92 3.96 -7.36 5.31
N CYS A 93 4.38 -7.86 4.15
CA CYS A 93 4.93 -6.99 3.11
C CYS A 93 3.91 -5.98 2.54
N LEU A 94 2.61 -6.29 2.53
CA LEU A 94 1.58 -5.38 2.06
C LEU A 94 1.19 -4.37 3.13
N THR A 95 0.89 -4.83 4.34
CA THR A 95 0.54 -3.96 5.46
C THR A 95 1.68 -3.01 5.83
N PHE A 96 2.94 -3.42 5.60
CA PHE A 96 4.10 -2.55 5.73
C PHE A 96 4.04 -1.34 4.78
N ILE A 97 3.86 -1.57 3.47
CA ILE A 97 3.80 -0.45 2.51
C ILE A 97 2.55 0.43 2.70
N GLU A 98 1.42 -0.16 3.09
CA GLU A 98 0.20 0.59 3.44
C GLU A 98 0.42 1.48 4.68
N THR A 99 1.12 0.95 5.69
CA THR A 99 1.50 1.70 6.91
C THR A 99 2.40 2.89 6.56
N LEU A 100 3.42 2.68 5.72
CA LEU A 100 4.29 3.76 5.26
C LEU A 100 3.52 4.84 4.50
N TYR A 101 2.63 4.43 3.60
CA TYR A 101 1.76 5.35 2.89
C TYR A 101 0.91 6.19 3.88
N ALA A 102 0.23 5.53 4.82
CA ALA A 102 -0.71 6.20 5.71
C ALA A 102 -0.02 7.21 6.65
N LEU A 103 1.14 6.85 7.20
CA LEU A 103 1.96 7.76 8.01
C LEU A 103 2.47 8.95 7.19
N THR A 104 2.98 8.69 5.99
CA THR A 104 3.49 9.73 5.08
C THR A 104 2.39 10.71 4.68
N ARG A 105 1.22 10.22 4.24
CA ARG A 105 0.09 11.08 3.85
C ARG A 105 -0.44 11.94 4.99
N ALA A 106 -0.55 11.37 6.20
CA ALA A 106 -0.96 12.12 7.38
C ALA A 106 0.03 13.25 7.69
N THR A 107 1.34 12.96 7.66
CA THR A 107 2.39 13.95 7.93
C THR A 107 2.44 15.04 6.88
N MET A 108 2.36 14.71 5.58
CA MET A 108 2.29 15.70 4.49
C MET A 108 1.07 16.62 4.61
N ALA A 109 -0.04 16.10 5.14
CA ALA A 109 -1.24 16.87 5.43
C ALA A 109 -1.19 17.62 6.78
N HIS A 110 -0.04 17.62 7.47
CA HIS A 110 0.13 18.18 8.83
C HIS A 110 -0.89 17.63 9.84
N ARG A 111 -1.21 16.32 9.75
CA ARG A 111 -2.11 15.59 10.64
C ARG A 111 -1.30 14.69 11.59
N ASN A 112 -1.73 14.58 12.85
CA ASN A 112 -1.01 13.86 13.90
C ASN A 112 -1.87 12.89 14.71
N SER A 113 -3.04 12.54 14.18
CA SER A 113 -3.97 11.65 14.87
C SER A 113 -3.98 10.25 14.25
N TRP A 114 -4.06 9.21 15.08
CA TRP A 114 -4.30 7.85 14.64
C TRP A 114 -5.55 7.71 13.76
N ARG A 115 -6.53 8.62 13.90
CA ARG A 115 -7.72 8.66 13.04
C ARG A 115 -7.38 9.04 11.60
N ASP A 116 -6.48 10.00 11.42
CA ASP A 116 -5.99 10.38 10.08
C ASP A 116 -5.20 9.23 9.45
N PHE A 117 -4.39 8.53 10.25
CA PHE A 117 -3.71 7.31 9.82
C PHE A 117 -4.71 6.23 9.39
N ALA A 118 -5.73 5.94 10.20
CA ALA A 118 -6.74 4.93 9.91
C ALA A 118 -7.54 5.26 8.64
N ALA A 119 -7.91 6.54 8.45
CA ALA A 119 -8.56 6.99 7.23
C ALA A 119 -7.67 6.80 5.98
N ASN A 120 -6.36 7.03 6.10
CA ASN A 120 -5.41 6.76 5.02
C ASN A 120 -5.22 5.26 4.76
N ILE A 121 -5.27 4.41 5.80
CA ILE A 121 -5.27 2.94 5.63
C ILE A 121 -6.53 2.48 4.89
N GLU A 122 -7.71 2.96 5.27
CA GLU A 122 -8.95 2.64 4.57
C GLU A 122 -8.84 3.07 3.10
N ASN A 123 -8.42 4.30 2.88
CA ASN A 123 -8.27 4.86 1.53
C ASN A 123 -7.32 4.05 0.65
N ILE A 124 -6.17 3.58 1.13
CA ILE A 124 -5.18 2.87 0.29
C ILE A 124 -5.51 1.39 0.10
N ARG A 125 -6.17 0.75 1.06
CA ARG A 125 -6.41 -0.70 1.14
C ARG A 125 -7.64 -1.15 0.37
N TYR A 126 -8.66 -0.31 0.32
CA TYR A 126 -9.96 -0.69 -0.21
C TYR A 126 -10.26 -0.03 -1.55
N ARG A 127 -10.99 -0.75 -2.39
CA ARG A 127 -11.45 -0.31 -3.70
C ARG A 127 -12.29 0.96 -3.60
N GLY A 128 -11.96 1.96 -4.40
CA GLY A 128 -12.60 3.27 -4.30
C GLY A 128 -12.31 4.02 -3.00
N GLY A 129 -11.48 3.47 -2.11
CA GLY A 129 -11.14 4.07 -0.83
C GLY A 129 -12.14 3.82 0.29
N GLU A 130 -13.08 2.90 0.12
CA GLU A 130 -14.16 2.63 1.07
C GLU A 130 -14.23 1.15 1.43
N MET A 131 -14.26 0.86 2.73
CA MET A 131 -14.37 -0.50 3.24
C MET A 131 -15.80 -1.03 3.06
N GLY A 132 -15.92 -2.18 2.42
CA GLY A 132 -17.14 -2.98 2.31
C GLY A 132 -16.95 -4.37 2.91
N ASP A 133 -17.28 -5.41 2.15
CA ASP A 133 -16.97 -6.78 2.50
C ASP A 133 -15.55 -7.18 2.04
N TYR A 134 -15.16 -8.44 2.25
CA TYR A 134 -13.84 -8.98 1.87
C TYR A 134 -13.46 -8.66 0.42
N SER A 135 -14.42 -8.66 -0.51
CA SER A 135 -14.15 -8.36 -1.93
C SER A 135 -13.85 -6.89 -2.21
N SER A 136 -14.08 -5.98 -1.26
CA SER A 136 -13.72 -4.57 -1.39
C SER A 136 -12.23 -4.32 -1.18
N ARG A 137 -11.52 -5.25 -0.54
CA ARG A 137 -10.06 -5.18 -0.36
C ARG A 137 -9.36 -5.30 -1.71
N LEU A 138 -8.32 -4.51 -1.95
CA LEU A 138 -7.49 -4.59 -3.15
C LEU A 138 -6.46 -5.72 -2.98
N HIS A 139 -6.84 -6.93 -3.40
CA HIS A 139 -6.07 -8.15 -3.14
C HIS A 139 -4.84 -8.34 -4.02
N TYR A 140 -4.87 -7.80 -5.25
CA TYR A 140 -3.76 -7.89 -6.19
C TYR A 140 -3.06 -6.54 -6.31
N ILE A 141 -1.75 -6.54 -6.33
CA ILE A 141 -0.96 -5.30 -6.41
C ILE A 141 -1.20 -4.55 -7.72
N SER A 142 -1.41 -5.24 -8.84
CA SER A 142 -1.77 -4.57 -10.10
C SER A 142 -3.07 -3.77 -9.97
N GLU A 143 -4.07 -4.34 -9.31
CA GLU A 143 -5.33 -3.66 -9.05
C GLU A 143 -5.15 -2.54 -8.02
N TRP A 144 -4.38 -2.79 -6.95
CA TRP A 144 -4.04 -1.80 -5.93
C TRP A 144 -3.34 -0.58 -6.53
N ILE A 145 -2.39 -0.78 -7.47
CA ILE A 145 -1.74 0.32 -8.18
C ILE A 145 -2.73 1.08 -9.06
N ILE A 146 -3.57 0.38 -9.85
CA ILE A 146 -4.54 1.01 -10.75
C ILE A 146 -5.53 1.86 -9.98
N ASP A 147 -6.18 1.29 -8.97
CA ASP A 147 -7.19 2.00 -8.16
C ASP A 147 -6.59 3.22 -7.46
N ASN A 148 -5.44 3.05 -6.82
CA ASN A 148 -4.77 4.13 -6.11
C ASN A 148 -4.18 5.19 -7.04
N HIS A 149 -3.74 4.83 -8.25
CA HIS A 149 -3.30 5.79 -9.27
C HIS A 149 -4.49 6.65 -9.74
N LEU A 150 -5.63 6.03 -10.06
CA LEU A 150 -6.83 6.74 -10.51
C LEU A 150 -7.37 7.71 -9.46
N ARG A 151 -7.18 7.42 -8.16
CA ARG A 151 -7.59 8.28 -7.05
C ARG A 151 -6.54 9.33 -6.66
N GLY A 152 -5.38 9.37 -7.35
CA GLY A 152 -4.33 10.34 -7.07
C GLY A 152 -3.51 10.05 -5.81
N ASN A 153 -3.51 8.80 -5.34
CA ASN A 153 -2.72 8.38 -4.19
C ASN A 153 -1.27 8.07 -4.56
N LEU A 154 -1.10 7.41 -5.71
CA LEU A 154 0.18 6.89 -6.18
C LEU A 154 0.39 7.17 -7.66
N VAL A 155 1.65 7.23 -8.07
CA VAL A 155 2.06 7.20 -9.47
C VAL A 155 3.01 6.02 -9.71
N GLU A 156 2.72 5.19 -10.71
CA GLU A 156 3.66 4.18 -11.16
C GLU A 156 4.74 4.82 -12.04
N VAL A 157 5.99 4.72 -11.62
CA VAL A 157 7.14 5.28 -12.34
C VAL A 157 7.89 4.23 -13.15
N THR A 158 7.46 2.97 -13.10
CA THR A 158 8.06 1.89 -13.90
C THR A 158 8.14 2.21 -15.38
N PRO A 159 7.09 2.79 -16.04
CA PRO A 159 7.13 3.12 -17.47
C PRO A 159 8.25 4.11 -17.87
N ASP A 160 8.69 4.93 -16.92
CA ASP A 160 9.67 5.98 -17.14
C ASP A 160 11.12 5.51 -16.87
N LEU A 161 11.28 4.27 -16.37
CA LEU A 161 12.61 3.70 -16.10
C LEU A 161 13.30 3.28 -17.40
N PRO A 162 14.66 3.37 -17.47
CA PRO A 162 15.41 2.77 -18.56
C PRO A 162 15.13 1.28 -18.69
N HIS A 163 15.15 0.76 -19.91
CA HIS A 163 15.00 -0.68 -20.21
C HIS A 163 13.68 -1.32 -19.73
N VAL A 164 12.62 -0.53 -19.61
CA VAL A 164 11.28 -1.05 -19.26
C VAL A 164 10.82 -2.08 -20.30
N ASP A 165 10.20 -3.15 -19.83
CA ASP A 165 9.53 -4.16 -20.62
C ASP A 165 8.06 -4.28 -20.16
N TYR A 166 7.27 -5.04 -20.92
CA TYR A 166 5.85 -5.23 -20.62
C TYR A 166 5.51 -6.71 -20.55
N MET A 167 4.71 -7.06 -19.56
CA MET A 167 4.16 -8.41 -19.40
C MET A 167 2.66 -8.37 -19.66
N VAL A 168 2.16 -9.42 -20.30
CA VAL A 168 0.71 -9.70 -20.38
C VAL A 168 0.43 -10.97 -19.61
N LYS A 169 -0.49 -10.91 -18.64
CA LYS A 169 -0.78 -12.02 -17.74
C LYS A 169 -2.23 -11.96 -17.25
N ASN A 170 -2.82 -13.12 -16.99
CA ASN A 170 -4.02 -13.21 -16.17
C ASN A 170 -3.62 -13.08 -14.70
N ILE A 171 -4.39 -12.32 -13.94
CA ILE A 171 -4.24 -12.15 -12.50
C ILE A 171 -5.50 -12.71 -11.87
N ASP A 172 -5.48 -13.99 -11.51
CA ASP A 172 -6.66 -14.78 -11.12
C ASP A 172 -6.29 -15.92 -10.13
N TYR A 173 -5.21 -15.73 -9.37
CA TYR A 173 -4.69 -16.74 -8.45
C TYR A 173 -5.70 -17.15 -7.37
N MET A 174 -6.44 -16.19 -6.80
CA MET A 174 -7.33 -16.44 -5.67
C MET A 174 -8.49 -17.37 -6.03
N THR A 175 -9.13 -17.15 -7.19
CA THR A 175 -10.27 -18.00 -7.61
C THR A 175 -9.86 -19.38 -8.11
N HIS A 176 -8.57 -19.58 -8.41
CA HIS A 176 -8.00 -20.89 -8.74
C HIS A 176 -7.43 -21.63 -7.52
N HIS A 177 -7.30 -20.94 -6.37
CA HIS A 177 -6.72 -21.50 -5.14
C HIS A 177 -7.61 -21.20 -3.92
N THR A 178 -8.92 -21.36 -4.04
CA THR A 178 -9.92 -20.98 -3.04
C THR A 178 -9.67 -21.60 -1.67
N ASP A 179 -9.11 -22.83 -1.61
CA ASP A 179 -8.74 -23.50 -0.36
C ASP A 179 -7.67 -22.78 0.47
N SER A 180 -6.89 -21.91 -0.17
CA SER A 180 -5.86 -21.11 0.48
C SER A 180 -6.40 -19.85 1.16
N TYR A 181 -7.67 -19.52 0.93
CA TYR A 181 -8.30 -18.29 1.43
C TYR A 181 -9.53 -18.63 2.26
N ARG A 182 -9.46 -18.30 3.55
CA ARG A 182 -10.56 -18.60 4.51
C ARG A 182 -11.91 -18.11 4.01
N GLN A 183 -11.98 -16.91 3.42
CA GLN A 183 -13.21 -16.27 2.94
C GLN A 183 -13.74 -16.86 1.64
N LEU A 184 -12.93 -17.62 0.92
CA LEU A 184 -13.32 -18.23 -0.36
C LEU A 184 -13.64 -19.72 -0.26
N LYS A 185 -13.01 -20.40 0.70
CA LYS A 185 -12.99 -21.86 0.79
C LYS A 185 -14.37 -22.54 0.70
N ASN A 186 -15.40 -21.93 1.25
CA ASN A 186 -16.77 -22.49 1.28
C ASN A 186 -17.83 -21.45 0.88
N ASP A 187 -17.43 -20.36 0.23
CA ASP A 187 -18.31 -19.27 -0.19
C ASP A 187 -18.20 -19.01 -1.68
N THR A 188 -19.03 -19.71 -2.46
CA THR A 188 -19.08 -19.54 -3.93
C THR A 188 -19.53 -18.12 -4.33
N ALA A 189 -20.34 -17.45 -3.52
CA ALA A 189 -20.79 -16.10 -3.80
C ALA A 189 -19.62 -15.10 -3.64
N MET A 190 -18.78 -15.28 -2.62
CA MET A 190 -17.57 -14.48 -2.45
C MET A 190 -16.55 -14.76 -3.57
N VAL A 191 -16.36 -16.02 -3.97
CA VAL A 191 -15.54 -16.37 -5.14
C VAL A 191 -15.98 -15.62 -6.39
N GLU A 192 -17.30 -15.57 -6.66
CA GLU A 192 -17.82 -14.82 -7.83
C GLU A 192 -17.61 -13.30 -7.70
N LYS A 193 -17.65 -12.74 -6.47
CA LYS A 193 -17.32 -11.34 -6.25
C LYS A 193 -15.85 -11.06 -6.58
N ILE A 194 -14.91 -11.86 -6.06
CA ILE A 194 -13.47 -11.73 -6.33
C ILE A 194 -13.18 -11.87 -7.83
N ARG A 195 -13.80 -12.86 -8.51
CA ARG A 195 -13.61 -13.10 -9.96
C ARG A 195 -13.93 -11.88 -10.82
N ARG A 196 -14.83 -11.00 -10.41
CA ARG A 196 -15.16 -9.77 -11.14
C ARG A 196 -14.02 -8.74 -11.12
N TYR A 197 -13.12 -8.84 -10.16
CA TYR A 197 -11.99 -7.93 -9.98
C TYR A 197 -10.66 -8.52 -10.46
N GLU A 198 -10.64 -9.80 -10.80
CA GLU A 198 -9.50 -10.45 -11.42
C GLU A 198 -9.25 -9.91 -12.84
N LEU A 199 -7.97 -9.71 -13.18
CA LEU A 199 -7.59 -9.05 -14.41
C LEU A 199 -7.22 -10.06 -15.48
N ARG A 200 -7.93 -10.05 -16.61
CA ARG A 200 -7.63 -10.92 -17.75
C ARG A 200 -6.80 -10.19 -18.81
N ASN A 201 -5.79 -10.89 -19.35
CA ASN A 201 -4.87 -10.33 -20.35
C ASN A 201 -4.31 -8.95 -19.92
N HIS A 202 -4.06 -8.80 -18.61
CA HIS A 202 -3.59 -7.55 -18.06
C HIS A 202 -2.16 -7.28 -18.52
N ARG A 203 -1.96 -6.11 -19.17
CA ARG A 203 -0.66 -5.65 -19.61
C ARG A 203 -0.13 -4.63 -18.61
N PHE A 204 1.05 -4.88 -18.05
CA PHE A 204 1.71 -3.98 -17.10
C PHE A 204 3.20 -3.84 -17.38
N PRO A 205 3.80 -2.67 -17.06
CA PRO A 205 5.24 -2.45 -17.19
C PRO A 205 6.00 -3.18 -16.08
N TYR A 206 7.21 -3.60 -16.39
CA TYR A 206 8.15 -4.06 -15.39
C TYR A 206 9.59 -3.87 -15.85
N LEU A 207 10.51 -3.72 -14.91
CA LEU A 207 11.94 -3.73 -15.16
C LEU A 207 12.48 -5.12 -14.90
N LYS A 208 13.08 -5.76 -15.91
CA LYS A 208 13.69 -7.08 -15.73
C LYS A 208 14.82 -7.03 -14.72
N ARG A 209 14.95 -8.08 -13.90
CA ARG A 209 16.02 -8.17 -12.90
C ARG A 209 17.45 -8.08 -13.48
N SER A 210 17.63 -8.42 -14.76
CA SER A 210 18.92 -8.31 -15.46
C SER A 210 19.40 -6.86 -15.59
N TRP A 211 18.49 -5.89 -15.55
CA TRP A 211 18.80 -4.47 -15.66
C TRP A 211 18.98 -3.75 -14.32
N LEU A 212 18.75 -4.41 -13.19
CA LEU A 212 18.84 -3.77 -11.86
C LEU A 212 20.26 -3.35 -11.46
N ASN A 213 21.29 -3.85 -12.15
CA ASN A 213 22.68 -3.40 -11.98
C ASN A 213 23.14 -2.38 -13.01
N ASP A 214 22.26 -1.98 -13.94
CA ASP A 214 22.55 -0.96 -14.92
C ASP A 214 22.70 0.41 -14.26
N LYS A 215 23.63 1.24 -14.76
CA LYS A 215 23.97 2.52 -14.17
C LYS A 215 22.82 3.53 -14.29
N GLU A 216 22.13 3.55 -15.42
CA GLU A 216 21.03 4.49 -15.66
C GLU A 216 19.80 4.09 -14.82
N VAL A 217 19.54 2.79 -14.72
CA VAL A 217 18.48 2.26 -13.85
C VAL A 217 18.74 2.64 -12.40
N LYS A 218 19.96 2.40 -11.88
CA LYS A 218 20.30 2.76 -10.49
C LYS A 218 20.14 4.27 -10.25
N ALA A 219 20.53 5.10 -11.20
CA ALA A 219 20.40 6.55 -11.08
C ALA A 219 18.94 7.05 -11.12
N ALA A 220 18.01 6.29 -11.69
CA ALA A 220 16.59 6.61 -11.75
C ALA A 220 15.79 6.21 -10.48
N LEU A 221 16.33 5.27 -9.69
CA LEU A 221 15.73 4.81 -8.45
C LEU A 221 16.09 5.74 -7.28
N ARG A 222 15.16 5.89 -6.32
CA ARG A 222 15.33 6.78 -5.15
C ARG A 222 15.02 6.03 -3.87
N SER A 223 15.72 6.37 -2.80
CA SER A 223 15.29 5.96 -1.45
C SER A 223 13.84 6.39 -1.22
N GLY A 224 13.05 5.50 -0.60
CA GLY A 224 11.62 5.71 -0.38
C GLY A 224 10.72 5.37 -1.57
N ASP A 225 11.26 4.99 -2.74
CA ASP A 225 10.44 4.40 -3.81
C ASP A 225 9.82 3.09 -3.33
N PHE A 226 8.51 2.93 -3.47
CA PHE A 226 7.87 1.63 -3.27
C PHE A 226 8.25 0.69 -4.40
N ILE A 227 8.50 -0.56 -4.07
CA ILE A 227 8.90 -1.59 -5.02
C ILE A 227 8.08 -2.87 -4.82
N THR A 228 7.69 -3.51 -5.93
CA THR A 228 7.08 -4.83 -5.93
C THR A 228 7.88 -5.80 -6.78
N LEU A 229 7.97 -7.05 -6.33
CA LEU A 229 8.72 -8.09 -7.02
C LEU A 229 7.80 -8.88 -7.95
N VAL A 230 7.93 -8.63 -9.25
CA VAL A 230 7.14 -9.28 -10.30
C VAL A 230 7.50 -10.77 -10.37
N THR A 231 6.48 -11.62 -10.37
CA THR A 231 6.64 -13.08 -10.38
C THR A 231 6.14 -13.74 -11.65
N LYS A 232 6.74 -14.90 -11.98
CA LYS A 232 6.26 -15.78 -13.05
C LYS A 232 5.22 -16.81 -12.58
N ILE A 233 4.87 -16.83 -11.29
CA ILE A 233 3.81 -17.73 -10.78
C ILE A 233 2.50 -17.42 -11.52
N GLU A 234 1.88 -18.43 -12.07
CA GLU A 234 0.64 -18.29 -12.82
C GLU A 234 -0.47 -17.68 -11.95
N GLY A 235 -1.27 -16.79 -12.53
CA GLY A 235 -2.35 -16.09 -11.84
C GLY A 235 -1.93 -15.00 -10.85
N LEU A 236 -0.62 -14.86 -10.55
CA LEU A 236 -0.11 -13.90 -9.56
C LEU A 236 0.78 -12.84 -10.23
N ASP A 237 0.53 -11.56 -9.98
CA ASP A 237 1.31 -10.43 -10.52
C ASP A 237 2.65 -10.23 -9.80
N VAL A 238 2.62 -10.13 -8.47
CA VAL A 238 3.81 -9.94 -7.64
C VAL A 238 3.81 -10.94 -6.48
N SER A 239 4.97 -11.19 -5.91
CA SER A 239 5.15 -12.09 -4.78
C SER A 239 5.59 -11.39 -3.50
N HIS A 240 6.00 -10.12 -3.58
CA HIS A 240 6.54 -9.39 -2.44
C HIS A 240 6.56 -7.88 -2.67
N ASN A 241 6.56 -7.11 -1.57
CA ASN A 241 6.56 -5.66 -1.58
C ASN A 241 7.57 -5.12 -0.55
N GLY A 242 8.07 -3.91 -0.80
CA GLY A 242 8.92 -3.17 0.11
C GLY A 242 9.21 -1.78 -0.41
N ILE A 243 10.30 -1.19 0.05
CA ILE A 243 10.82 0.08 -0.45
C ILE A 243 12.29 -0.04 -0.86
N ILE A 244 12.74 0.89 -1.68
CA ILE A 244 14.14 1.04 -2.07
C ILE A 244 14.86 1.93 -1.06
N ILE A 245 16.07 1.52 -0.68
CA ILE A 245 17.06 2.35 0.01
C ILE A 245 18.30 2.39 -0.87
N VAL A 246 18.74 3.56 -1.28
CA VAL A 246 19.96 3.76 -2.06
C VAL A 246 21.11 4.09 -1.14
N ASP A 247 22.20 3.33 -1.23
CA ASP A 247 23.40 3.58 -0.42
C ASP A 247 24.28 4.72 -0.97
N ASP A 248 25.36 5.06 -0.25
CA ASP A 248 26.30 6.13 -0.64
C ASP A 248 27.05 5.85 -1.96
N LYS A 249 27.01 4.60 -2.45
CA LYS A 249 27.60 4.20 -3.74
C LYS A 249 26.60 4.22 -4.89
N GLY A 250 25.34 4.54 -4.59
CA GLY A 250 24.23 4.52 -5.55
C GLY A 250 23.64 3.14 -5.79
N ASP A 251 23.95 2.15 -4.95
CA ASP A 251 23.36 0.82 -5.06
C ASP A 251 22.00 0.76 -4.34
N PRO A 252 20.92 0.30 -5.00
CA PRO A 252 19.62 0.12 -4.37
C PRO A 252 19.57 -1.18 -3.54
N TYR A 253 19.01 -1.10 -2.35
CA TYR A 253 18.71 -2.19 -1.44
C TYR A 253 17.21 -2.28 -1.19
N LEU A 254 16.71 -3.45 -0.81
CA LEU A 254 15.33 -3.65 -0.39
C LEU A 254 15.22 -3.49 1.13
N LEU A 255 14.27 -2.66 1.59
CA LEU A 255 13.80 -2.63 2.97
C LEU A 255 12.36 -3.10 2.97
N ASP A 256 12.07 -4.16 3.69
CA ASP A 256 10.80 -4.87 3.63
C ASP A 256 10.41 -5.51 4.97
N ALA A 257 9.15 -5.87 5.12
CA ALA A 257 8.76 -6.85 6.12
C ALA A 257 9.09 -8.24 5.57
N SER A 258 10.24 -8.75 5.99
CA SER A 258 10.85 -9.97 5.43
C SER A 258 10.31 -11.21 6.11
N MET A 259 9.62 -12.08 5.36
CA MET A 259 9.13 -13.37 5.87
C MET A 259 10.31 -14.26 6.30
N SER A 260 11.39 -14.28 5.54
CA SER A 260 12.57 -15.08 5.85
C SER A 260 13.38 -14.52 7.02
N GLY A 261 13.39 -13.19 7.19
CA GLY A 261 14.04 -12.49 8.30
C GLY A 261 13.18 -12.41 9.57
N GLY A 262 11.88 -12.70 9.46
CA GLY A 262 10.92 -12.66 10.55
C GLY A 262 10.59 -11.25 11.07
N LYS A 263 10.98 -10.20 10.36
CA LYS A 263 10.81 -8.81 10.79
C LYS A 263 11.00 -7.81 9.66
N VAL A 264 10.65 -6.55 9.91
CA VAL A 264 11.03 -5.43 9.05
C VAL A 264 12.54 -5.24 9.13
N MET A 265 13.21 -5.28 7.96
CA MET A 265 14.67 -5.19 7.87
C MET A 265 15.14 -4.60 6.56
N LEU A 266 16.35 -4.08 6.56
CA LEU A 266 17.11 -3.77 5.35
C LEU A 266 17.85 -5.04 4.92
N GLU A 267 17.61 -5.49 3.69
CA GLU A 267 18.30 -6.66 3.13
C GLU A 267 19.82 -6.41 3.02
N SER A 268 20.60 -7.42 3.31
CA SER A 268 22.07 -7.30 3.39
C SER A 268 22.76 -7.20 2.02
N LYS A 269 22.04 -7.44 0.93
CA LYS A 269 22.55 -7.45 -0.43
C LYS A 269 21.88 -6.38 -1.27
N PRO A 270 22.61 -5.72 -2.19
CA PRO A 270 21.98 -4.89 -3.20
C PRO A 270 20.88 -5.63 -3.95
N LEU A 271 19.84 -4.92 -4.38
CA LEU A 271 18.62 -5.47 -4.98
C LEU A 271 18.91 -6.44 -6.14
N PHE A 272 19.88 -6.12 -7.01
CA PHE A 272 20.26 -6.99 -8.11
C PHE A 272 20.83 -8.32 -7.64
N LYS A 273 21.62 -8.33 -6.55
CA LYS A 273 22.15 -9.55 -5.92
C LYS A 273 21.08 -10.34 -5.17
N PHE A 274 20.16 -9.63 -4.53
CA PHE A 274 19.03 -10.23 -3.84
C PHE A 274 18.15 -11.03 -4.82
N LEU A 275 17.87 -10.46 -6.01
CA LEU A 275 17.02 -11.10 -7.02
C LEU A 275 17.78 -12.07 -7.96
N GLU A 276 19.11 -12.05 -8.01
CA GLU A 276 19.93 -12.83 -8.96
C GLU A 276 19.56 -14.32 -8.98
N ARG A 277 19.33 -14.90 -7.80
CA ARG A 277 19.04 -16.33 -7.64
C ARG A 277 17.57 -16.67 -7.44
N SER A 278 16.69 -15.68 -7.54
CA SER A 278 15.26 -15.97 -7.40
C SER A 278 14.78 -16.89 -8.52
N LYS A 279 14.06 -17.95 -8.12
CA LYS A 279 13.48 -18.90 -9.08
C LYS A 279 12.18 -18.37 -9.69
N THR A 280 11.49 -17.48 -9.00
CA THR A 280 10.14 -17.00 -9.36
C THR A 280 10.12 -15.54 -9.72
N ASN A 281 10.91 -14.68 -9.06
CA ASN A 281 10.91 -13.24 -9.30
C ASN A 281 11.78 -12.89 -10.51
N ILE A 282 11.20 -12.20 -11.46
CA ILE A 282 11.77 -11.93 -12.78
C ILE A 282 12.10 -10.46 -13.02
N GLY A 283 11.59 -9.58 -12.16
CA GLY A 283 11.77 -8.14 -12.26
C GLY A 283 11.02 -7.40 -11.17
N VAL A 284 10.88 -6.10 -11.35
CA VAL A 284 10.28 -5.21 -10.37
C VAL A 284 9.33 -4.21 -11.03
N ARG A 285 8.38 -3.67 -10.24
CA ARG A 285 7.64 -2.44 -10.53
C ARG A 285 7.91 -1.43 -9.43
N VAL A 286 7.88 -0.16 -9.78
CA VAL A 286 8.24 0.96 -8.88
C VAL A 286 7.15 2.01 -8.91
N PHE A 287 6.77 2.51 -7.74
CA PHE A 287 5.76 3.56 -7.62
C PHE A 287 6.08 4.52 -6.48
N ARG A 288 5.45 5.71 -6.51
CA ARG A 288 5.67 6.80 -5.55
C ARG A 288 4.34 7.33 -5.05
N ILE A 289 4.35 7.88 -3.84
CA ILE A 289 3.20 8.66 -3.34
C ILE A 289 3.12 9.94 -4.19
N MET A 290 1.91 10.28 -4.66
CA MET A 290 1.68 11.55 -5.33
C MET A 290 1.75 12.69 -4.30
N PRO A 291 2.36 13.83 -4.69
CA PRO A 291 2.45 15.03 -3.84
C PRO A 291 1.10 15.55 -3.36
#